data_b6008d4c38c18fb3c6473a24a57650eb
#
_entry.id   b6008d4c38c18fb3c6473a24a57650eb
#
_cell.length_a   1.000
_cell.length_b   1.000
_cell.length_c   1.000
_cell.angle_alpha   90.00
_cell.angle_beta   90.00
_cell.angle_gamma   90.00
#
_symmetry.space_group_name_H-M   'P 1'
#
loop_
_entity.id
_entity.type
_entity.pdbx_description
1 polymer ?
#
loop_
_entity_poly.entity_id
_entity_poly.type
_entity_poly.pdbx_seq_one_letter_code
_entity_poly.pdbx_strand_id
1 'polypeptide(L)'
;MIRLSAFADEISPDLDEQIAALSSEKVHFLDLRGVWNTNVLDLTDQQVARIKETLDAHGIGVAAIGSPIGKVPIDSSFDEHLHRFERAITLAHALQTPSIRIFSFYPPAALKGDRSDSGAVNPAEYRDEVLRHLREMIARARAAGVFLLHENEKDIYGDTIARCVDLLQSCDDAHFQAILDPANFIQVGQTPYPDAYEAIRPWLRYVHVKDARPDGSVVVVGEGVSHWPELLQRLRADGYDGFLSLEPHLALAGQYQGFSGPDLFRRASQALQQMLQAMGWEYA
;
A
#
# COMPACT_ATOMS: atom_id res chain seq x y z
N MET A 1 -11.65 0.69 -17.06
CA MET A 1 -12.40 1.36 -15.93
C MET A 1 -11.61 1.12 -14.66
N ILE A 2 -11.25 2.17 -13.95
CA ILE A 2 -10.57 2.06 -12.65
C ILE A 2 -11.55 1.59 -11.56
N ARG A 3 -11.00 1.07 -10.47
CA ARG A 3 -11.75 0.61 -9.30
C ARG A 3 -11.31 1.36 -8.08
N LEU A 4 -12.26 1.71 -7.20
CA LEU A 4 -11.94 2.31 -5.91
C LEU A 4 -11.82 1.21 -4.85
N SER A 5 -10.79 1.30 -4.03
CA SER A 5 -10.63 0.51 -2.82
C SER A 5 -10.22 1.40 -1.64
N ALA A 6 -10.14 0.83 -0.47
CA ALA A 6 -9.70 1.55 0.71
C ALA A 6 -9.08 0.62 1.76
N PHE A 7 -8.16 1.15 2.54
CA PHE A 7 -7.76 0.57 3.82
C PHE A 7 -8.87 0.82 4.85
N ALA A 8 -9.82 -0.11 4.94
CA ALA A 8 -11.04 0.10 5.71
C ALA A 8 -10.80 0.12 7.23
N ASP A 9 -9.69 -0.40 7.72
CA ASP A 9 -9.25 -0.24 9.11
C ASP A 9 -8.87 1.22 9.48
N GLU A 10 -8.73 2.11 8.47
CA GLU A 10 -8.71 3.57 8.68
C GLU A 10 -10.02 4.11 9.25
N ILE A 11 -11.12 3.44 8.98
CA ILE A 11 -12.47 3.85 9.39
C ILE A 11 -12.73 3.42 10.83
N SER A 12 -12.59 2.13 11.08
CA SER A 12 -12.89 1.48 12.35
C SER A 12 -12.21 0.12 12.45
N PRO A 13 -11.90 -0.40 13.64
CA PRO A 13 -11.53 -1.80 13.82
C PRO A 13 -12.68 -2.78 13.62
N ASP A 14 -13.94 -2.33 13.63
CA ASP A 14 -15.12 -3.19 13.47
C ASP A 14 -15.47 -3.42 11.99
N LEU A 15 -15.69 -4.69 11.62
CA LEU A 15 -15.95 -5.08 10.23
C LEU A 15 -17.26 -4.49 9.69
N ASP A 16 -18.31 -4.47 10.50
CA ASP A 16 -19.63 -3.99 10.06
C ASP A 16 -19.60 -2.46 9.85
N GLU A 17 -18.87 -1.73 10.68
CA GLU A 17 -18.63 -0.29 10.51
C GLU A 17 -17.76 0.00 9.26
N GLN A 18 -16.72 -0.81 9.01
CA GLN A 18 -15.94 -0.73 7.78
C GLN A 18 -16.84 -0.86 6.55
N ILE A 19 -17.64 -1.92 6.50
CA ILE A 19 -18.56 -2.22 5.40
C ILE A 19 -19.61 -1.12 5.22
N ALA A 20 -20.21 -0.65 6.31
CA ALA A 20 -21.22 0.41 6.26
C ALA A 20 -20.65 1.71 5.65
N ALA A 21 -19.43 2.10 6.05
CA ALA A 21 -18.79 3.29 5.51
C ALA A 21 -18.40 3.13 4.03
N LEU A 22 -17.78 2.00 3.65
CA LEU A 22 -17.46 1.71 2.25
C LEU A 22 -18.72 1.75 1.36
N SER A 23 -19.79 1.09 1.79
CA SER A 23 -21.06 1.05 1.06
C SER A 23 -21.67 2.44 0.91
N SER A 24 -21.62 3.28 1.97
CA SER A 24 -22.15 4.65 1.92
C SER A 24 -21.42 5.54 0.91
N GLU A 25 -20.13 5.31 0.71
CA GLU A 25 -19.28 6.03 -0.24
C GLU A 25 -19.18 5.32 -1.61
N LYS A 26 -19.92 4.23 -1.82
CA LYS A 26 -19.89 3.43 -3.07
C LYS A 26 -18.49 2.91 -3.42
N VAL A 27 -17.72 2.55 -2.43
CA VAL A 27 -16.43 1.87 -2.57
C VAL A 27 -16.68 0.38 -2.45
N HIS A 28 -16.43 -0.38 -3.51
CA HIS A 28 -16.80 -1.80 -3.62
C HIS A 28 -15.64 -2.76 -3.35
N PHE A 29 -14.48 -2.24 -3.00
CA PHE A 29 -13.30 -3.05 -2.66
C PHE A 29 -12.60 -2.51 -1.42
N LEU A 30 -11.94 -3.39 -0.71
CA LEU A 30 -11.06 -3.01 0.39
C LEU A 30 -9.68 -3.65 0.27
N ASP A 31 -8.69 -2.96 0.80
CA ASP A 31 -7.36 -3.50 1.10
C ASP A 31 -7.38 -4.03 2.53
N LEU A 32 -7.38 -5.35 2.68
CA LEU A 32 -7.51 -5.95 3.99
C LEU A 32 -6.16 -5.90 4.73
N ARG A 33 -6.03 -4.94 5.66
CA ARG A 33 -4.86 -4.76 6.53
C ARG A 33 -5.15 -5.20 7.96
N GLY A 34 -6.33 -4.91 8.46
CA GLY A 34 -6.74 -5.26 9.81
C GLY A 34 -8.24 -5.24 10.04
N VAL A 35 -8.70 -6.09 10.95
CA VAL A 35 -10.08 -6.15 11.46
C VAL A 35 -10.02 -6.56 12.92
N TRP A 36 -10.91 -6.03 13.77
CA TRP A 36 -11.00 -6.34 15.22
C TRP A 36 -9.67 -6.12 15.96
N ASN A 37 -8.95 -5.04 15.61
CA ASN A 37 -7.60 -4.74 16.12
C ASN A 37 -6.57 -5.88 15.87
N THR A 38 -6.81 -6.74 14.90
CA THR A 38 -5.95 -7.85 14.54
C THR A 38 -5.39 -7.63 13.14
N ASN A 39 -4.05 -7.74 12.99
CA ASN A 39 -3.42 -7.66 11.68
C ASN A 39 -3.90 -8.81 10.79
N VAL A 40 -4.01 -8.57 9.51
CA VAL A 40 -4.50 -9.56 8.53
C VAL A 40 -3.75 -10.89 8.59
N LEU A 41 -2.43 -10.87 8.82
CA LEU A 41 -1.60 -12.09 8.90
C LEU A 41 -1.84 -12.91 10.19
N ASP A 42 -2.44 -12.30 11.22
CA ASP A 42 -2.66 -12.91 12.52
C ASP A 42 -4.12 -13.38 12.69
N LEU A 43 -4.97 -13.16 11.68
CA LEU A 43 -6.34 -13.67 11.65
C LEU A 43 -6.36 -15.20 11.59
N THR A 44 -7.22 -15.82 12.38
CA THR A 44 -7.49 -17.26 12.29
C THR A 44 -8.27 -17.58 11.02
N ASP A 45 -8.21 -18.84 10.56
CA ASP A 45 -8.95 -19.27 9.37
C ASP A 45 -10.46 -19.10 9.54
N GLN A 46 -10.98 -19.27 10.76
CA GLN A 46 -12.39 -19.01 11.08
C GLN A 46 -12.75 -17.54 10.93
N GLN A 47 -11.87 -16.63 11.38
CA GLN A 47 -12.08 -15.18 11.20
C GLN A 47 -12.02 -14.81 9.71
N VAL A 48 -11.07 -15.37 8.96
CA VAL A 48 -10.96 -15.15 7.51
C VAL A 48 -12.22 -15.61 6.77
N ALA A 49 -12.72 -16.80 7.09
CA ALA A 49 -13.96 -17.32 6.51
C ALA A 49 -15.17 -16.41 6.82
N ARG A 50 -15.29 -15.95 8.07
CA ARG A 50 -16.34 -14.99 8.47
C ARG A 50 -16.22 -13.66 7.71
N ILE A 51 -14.99 -13.10 7.59
CA ILE A 51 -14.76 -11.86 6.82
C ILE A 51 -15.22 -12.07 5.37
N LYS A 52 -14.79 -13.16 4.73
CA LYS A 52 -15.15 -13.46 3.33
C LYS A 52 -16.66 -13.55 3.14
N GLU A 53 -17.35 -14.33 3.99
CA GLU A 53 -18.81 -14.47 3.95
C GLU A 53 -19.52 -13.13 4.11
N THR A 54 -19.06 -12.30 5.08
CA THR A 54 -19.68 -10.99 5.34
C THR A 54 -19.44 -10.03 4.16
N LEU A 55 -18.24 -9.98 3.62
CA LEU A 55 -17.93 -9.14 2.45
C LEU A 55 -18.73 -9.56 1.22
N ASP A 56 -18.84 -10.86 0.95
CA ASP A 56 -19.62 -11.40 -0.17
C ASP A 56 -21.11 -11.04 -0.06
N ALA A 57 -21.68 -11.14 1.15
CA ALA A 57 -23.07 -10.77 1.40
C ALA A 57 -23.36 -9.28 1.12
N HIS A 58 -22.33 -8.42 1.17
CA HIS A 58 -22.45 -6.99 0.90
C HIS A 58 -21.91 -6.58 -0.49
N GLY A 59 -21.47 -7.54 -1.31
CA GLY A 59 -20.91 -7.27 -2.63
C GLY A 59 -19.59 -6.50 -2.60
N ILE A 60 -18.79 -6.64 -1.54
CA ILE A 60 -17.48 -6.00 -1.39
C ILE A 60 -16.39 -7.02 -1.68
N GLY A 61 -15.49 -6.69 -2.60
CA GLY A 61 -14.31 -7.49 -2.92
C GLY A 61 -13.07 -7.11 -2.11
N VAL A 62 -12.09 -8.01 -2.04
CA VAL A 62 -10.77 -7.70 -1.51
C VAL A 62 -9.84 -7.35 -2.67
N ALA A 63 -9.35 -6.11 -2.72
CA ALA A 63 -8.45 -5.62 -3.77
C ALA A 63 -7.02 -6.13 -3.59
N ALA A 64 -6.53 -6.09 -2.35
CA ALA A 64 -5.22 -6.61 -1.98
C ALA A 64 -5.17 -7.05 -0.52
N ILE A 65 -4.25 -7.96 -0.20
CA ILE A 65 -3.83 -8.20 1.18
C ILE A 65 -2.89 -7.05 1.57
N GLY A 66 -3.34 -6.17 2.47
CA GLY A 66 -2.58 -5.04 3.01
C GLY A 66 -1.51 -5.48 4.01
N SER A 67 -0.65 -6.42 3.62
CA SER A 67 0.29 -7.09 4.51
C SER A 67 1.43 -6.17 4.96
N PRO A 68 2.04 -6.41 6.15
CA PRO A 68 3.28 -5.76 6.59
C PRO A 68 4.54 -6.53 6.15
N ILE A 69 4.45 -7.45 5.19
CA ILE A 69 5.60 -8.21 4.68
C ILE A 69 6.68 -7.26 4.18
N GLY A 70 7.90 -7.42 4.66
CA GLY A 70 9.03 -6.52 4.38
C GLY A 70 9.17 -5.34 5.37
N LYS A 71 8.24 -5.11 6.30
CA LYS A 71 8.38 -4.11 7.39
C LYS A 71 9.11 -4.72 8.61
N VAL A 72 10.25 -5.34 8.37
CA VAL A 72 11.16 -5.88 9.39
C VAL A 72 12.60 -5.51 9.04
N PRO A 73 13.54 -5.46 10.00
CA PRO A 73 14.97 -5.32 9.70
C PRO A 73 15.45 -6.43 8.77
N ILE A 74 16.35 -6.09 7.84
CA ILE A 74 16.84 -7.05 6.84
C ILE A 74 17.63 -8.21 7.46
N ASP A 75 18.21 -8.01 8.64
CA ASP A 75 18.96 -9.01 9.43
C ASP A 75 18.04 -9.85 10.35
N SER A 76 16.73 -9.69 10.29
CA SER A 76 15.77 -10.58 10.97
C SER A 76 15.75 -11.98 10.35
N SER A 77 15.25 -12.98 11.09
CA SER A 77 15.09 -14.35 10.58
C SER A 77 14.26 -14.39 9.30
N PHE A 78 14.91 -14.68 8.18
CA PHE A 78 14.21 -14.74 6.88
C PHE A 78 13.27 -15.95 6.79
N ASP A 79 13.61 -17.07 7.42
CA ASP A 79 12.74 -18.27 7.43
C ASP A 79 11.41 -17.96 8.15
N GLU A 80 11.45 -17.28 9.30
CA GLU A 80 10.23 -16.84 10.00
C GLU A 80 9.45 -15.84 9.15
N HIS A 81 10.14 -14.93 8.45
CA HIS A 81 9.52 -13.98 7.55
C HIS A 81 8.83 -14.66 6.36
N LEU A 82 9.46 -15.70 5.80
CA LEU A 82 8.87 -16.53 4.75
C LEU A 82 7.61 -17.27 5.21
N HIS A 83 7.56 -17.80 6.43
CA HIS A 83 6.33 -18.40 6.97
C HIS A 83 5.18 -17.39 7.04
N ARG A 84 5.46 -16.15 7.46
CA ARG A 84 4.45 -15.07 7.44
C ARG A 84 4.03 -14.70 6.00
N PHE A 85 4.97 -14.72 5.08
CA PHE A 85 4.68 -14.48 3.66
C PHE A 85 3.81 -15.62 3.06
N GLU A 86 4.06 -16.87 3.39
CA GLU A 86 3.20 -18.00 2.99
C GLU A 86 1.79 -17.86 3.55
N ARG A 87 1.65 -17.31 4.77
CA ARG A 87 0.34 -16.94 5.30
C ARG A 87 -0.35 -15.89 4.44
N ALA A 88 0.36 -14.86 3.98
CA ALA A 88 -0.20 -13.84 3.08
C ALA A 88 -0.71 -14.45 1.76
N ILE A 89 0.02 -15.41 1.18
CA ILE A 89 -0.41 -16.16 -0.02
C ILE A 89 -1.70 -16.94 0.26
N THR A 90 -1.75 -17.67 1.40
CA THR A 90 -2.95 -18.42 1.81
C THR A 90 -4.16 -17.50 1.93
N LEU A 91 -3.98 -16.33 2.52
CA LEU A 91 -5.04 -15.32 2.67
C LEU A 91 -5.49 -14.75 1.33
N ALA A 92 -4.55 -14.48 0.42
CA ALA A 92 -4.86 -14.00 -0.91
C ALA A 92 -5.78 -14.98 -1.67
N HIS A 93 -5.49 -16.27 -1.60
CA HIS A 93 -6.34 -17.32 -2.18
C HIS A 93 -7.70 -17.41 -1.49
N ALA A 94 -7.73 -17.45 -0.15
CA ALA A 94 -8.98 -17.56 0.61
C ALA A 94 -9.93 -16.37 0.36
N LEU A 95 -9.36 -15.17 0.18
CA LEU A 95 -10.09 -13.92 -0.04
C LEU A 95 -10.24 -13.56 -1.53
N GLN A 96 -9.78 -14.44 -2.43
CA GLN A 96 -9.91 -14.31 -3.88
C GLN A 96 -9.31 -13.02 -4.45
N THR A 97 -8.19 -12.57 -3.91
CA THR A 97 -7.40 -11.47 -4.47
C THR A 97 -6.05 -11.97 -4.99
N PRO A 98 -5.60 -11.53 -6.17
CA PRO A 98 -4.28 -11.90 -6.66
C PRO A 98 -3.16 -11.02 -6.09
N SER A 99 -3.46 -10.02 -5.28
CA SER A 99 -2.54 -8.94 -4.94
C SER A 99 -2.14 -8.96 -3.46
N ILE A 100 -0.84 -8.90 -3.20
CA ILE A 100 -0.27 -8.81 -1.84
C ILE A 100 0.65 -7.59 -1.81
N ARG A 101 0.36 -6.60 -0.96
CA ARG A 101 1.26 -5.49 -0.69
C ARG A 101 2.47 -5.97 0.09
N ILE A 102 3.66 -5.52 -0.29
CA ILE A 102 4.92 -5.78 0.39
C ILE A 102 5.80 -4.53 0.46
N PHE A 103 6.85 -4.60 1.28
CA PHE A 103 7.89 -3.60 1.47
C PHE A 103 9.28 -4.21 1.27
N SER A 104 10.32 -3.37 1.25
CA SER A 104 11.71 -3.78 0.93
C SER A 104 12.66 -3.72 2.12
N PHE A 105 12.19 -4.05 3.29
CA PHE A 105 12.94 -4.17 4.54
C PHE A 105 13.53 -2.85 5.09
N TYR A 106 13.57 -2.76 6.41
CA TYR A 106 14.33 -1.75 7.10
C TYR A 106 15.82 -2.09 7.09
N PRO A 107 16.72 -1.09 7.28
CA PRO A 107 18.13 -1.33 7.53
C PRO A 107 18.36 -2.36 8.65
N PRO A 108 19.56 -3.00 8.70
CA PRO A 108 19.90 -3.92 9.79
C PRO A 108 19.68 -3.30 11.17
N ALA A 109 19.13 -4.07 12.10
CA ALA A 109 18.82 -3.60 13.44
C ALA A 109 20.07 -3.11 14.19
N ALA A 110 21.21 -3.76 13.96
CA ALA A 110 22.51 -3.38 14.54
C ALA A 110 22.97 -1.98 14.12
N LEU A 111 22.49 -1.46 12.98
CA LEU A 111 22.85 -0.13 12.47
C LEU A 111 21.86 0.96 12.92
N LYS A 112 20.78 0.60 13.63
CA LYS A 112 19.85 1.55 14.26
C LYS A 112 20.35 2.14 15.58
N GLY A 113 21.56 1.78 16.03
CA GLY A 113 22.19 2.28 17.25
C GLY A 113 22.48 3.76 17.16
N ASP A 114 21.97 4.49 18.16
CA ASP A 114 22.21 5.89 18.52
C ASP A 114 22.23 6.90 17.34
N ARG A 115 21.03 7.35 16.96
CA ARG A 115 20.83 8.43 15.96
C ARG A 115 21.39 9.80 16.38
N SER A 116 22.23 9.87 17.43
CA SER A 116 22.90 11.10 17.85
C SER A 116 24.16 11.43 17.03
N ASP A 117 24.65 10.45 16.25
CA ASP A 117 25.80 10.66 15.37
C ASP A 117 25.38 10.39 13.91
N SER A 118 25.58 11.35 13.03
CA SER A 118 25.11 11.54 11.68
C SER A 118 25.48 10.46 10.63
N GLY A 119 25.57 9.21 11.02
CA GLY A 119 25.80 8.07 10.15
C GLY A 119 24.48 7.49 9.62
N ALA A 120 23.88 8.09 8.57
CA ALA A 120 22.83 7.40 7.83
C ALA A 120 23.38 6.08 7.31
N VAL A 121 22.66 4.96 7.57
CA VAL A 121 23.03 3.64 7.04
C VAL A 121 23.08 3.73 5.52
N ASN A 122 24.21 3.34 4.93
CA ASN A 122 24.36 3.33 3.48
C ASN A 122 23.50 2.18 2.88
N PRO A 123 22.46 2.46 2.10
CA PRO A 123 21.61 1.40 1.54
C PRO A 123 22.37 0.39 0.67
N ALA A 124 23.49 0.77 0.07
CA ALA A 124 24.31 -0.14 -0.73
C ALA A 124 24.87 -1.32 0.09
N GLU A 125 24.99 -1.19 1.41
CA GLU A 125 25.58 -2.23 2.27
C GLU A 125 24.66 -3.44 2.44
N TYR A 126 23.34 -3.27 2.32
CA TYR A 126 22.36 -4.35 2.48
C TYR A 126 21.48 -4.60 1.23
N ARG A 127 21.74 -3.88 0.14
CA ARG A 127 21.03 -4.01 -1.11
C ARG A 127 20.92 -5.45 -1.63
N ASP A 128 22.05 -6.14 -1.70
CA ASP A 128 22.10 -7.49 -2.27
C ASP A 128 21.29 -8.49 -1.45
N GLU A 129 21.23 -8.30 -0.14
CA GLU A 129 20.41 -9.11 0.76
C GLU A 129 18.91 -8.82 0.56
N VAL A 130 18.53 -7.55 0.40
CA VAL A 130 17.15 -7.16 0.04
C VAL A 130 16.74 -7.83 -1.27
N LEU A 131 17.57 -7.77 -2.29
CA LEU A 131 17.29 -8.39 -3.58
C LEU A 131 17.21 -9.91 -3.49
N ARG A 132 18.04 -10.56 -2.68
CA ARG A 132 17.99 -11.99 -2.43
C ARG A 132 16.64 -12.39 -1.80
N HIS A 133 16.19 -11.68 -0.77
CA HIS A 133 14.91 -11.91 -0.10
C HIS A 133 13.73 -11.68 -1.05
N LEU A 134 13.74 -10.57 -1.79
CA LEU A 134 12.68 -10.26 -2.75
C LEU A 134 12.57 -11.34 -3.83
N ARG A 135 13.69 -11.79 -4.42
CA ARG A 135 13.68 -12.83 -5.45
C ARG A 135 13.11 -14.15 -4.96
N GLU A 136 13.41 -14.56 -3.73
CA GLU A 136 12.81 -15.76 -3.13
C GLU A 136 11.29 -15.60 -2.95
N MET A 137 10.84 -14.46 -2.43
CA MET A 137 9.40 -14.18 -2.29
C MET A 137 8.70 -14.11 -3.65
N ILE A 138 9.32 -13.49 -4.66
CA ILE A 138 8.79 -13.42 -6.03
C ILE A 138 8.64 -14.81 -6.63
N ALA A 139 9.63 -15.69 -6.46
CA ALA A 139 9.54 -17.06 -6.95
C ALA A 139 8.36 -17.82 -6.35
N ARG A 140 8.09 -17.66 -5.05
CA ARG A 140 6.93 -18.25 -4.37
C ARG A 140 5.62 -17.63 -4.83
N ALA A 141 5.57 -16.30 -4.96
CA ALA A 141 4.41 -15.57 -5.48
C ALA A 141 4.02 -16.04 -6.88
N ARG A 142 4.99 -16.17 -7.77
CA ARG A 142 4.80 -16.68 -9.14
C ARG A 142 4.27 -18.12 -9.12
N ALA A 143 4.83 -18.99 -8.29
CA ALA A 143 4.36 -20.36 -8.15
C ALA A 143 2.93 -20.44 -7.64
N ALA A 144 2.51 -19.49 -6.80
CA ALA A 144 1.17 -19.35 -6.24
C ALA A 144 0.19 -18.56 -7.15
N GLY A 145 0.66 -17.96 -8.24
CA GLY A 145 -0.17 -17.15 -9.13
C GLY A 145 -0.63 -15.81 -8.53
N VAL A 146 0.13 -15.25 -7.56
CA VAL A 146 -0.16 -13.95 -6.95
C VAL A 146 0.87 -12.91 -7.36
N PHE A 147 0.53 -11.63 -7.25
CA PHE A 147 1.38 -10.48 -7.52
C PHE A 147 1.85 -9.85 -6.22
N LEU A 148 3.13 -9.54 -6.14
CA LEU A 148 3.71 -8.73 -5.09
C LEU A 148 3.71 -7.27 -5.52
N LEU A 149 3.04 -6.44 -4.74
CA LEU A 149 2.94 -5.01 -4.98
C LEU A 149 3.84 -4.27 -3.99
N HIS A 150 4.99 -3.80 -4.46
CA HIS A 150 5.94 -3.05 -3.63
C HIS A 150 5.46 -1.62 -3.44
N GLU A 151 5.21 -1.24 -2.18
CA GLU A 151 4.91 0.13 -1.79
C GLU A 151 6.19 0.88 -1.42
N ASN A 152 6.37 2.07 -2.00
CA ASN A 152 7.38 3.01 -1.53
C ASN A 152 6.98 3.52 -0.13
N GLU A 153 7.88 3.36 0.84
CA GLU A 153 7.64 3.77 2.23
C GLU A 153 8.94 4.31 2.82
N LYS A 154 8.85 5.27 3.73
CA LYS A 154 10.03 5.82 4.39
C LYS A 154 10.78 4.77 5.20
N ASP A 155 12.07 4.96 5.33
CA ASP A 155 12.99 4.16 6.14
C ASP A 155 13.24 2.72 5.65
N ILE A 156 12.57 2.22 4.59
CA ILE A 156 12.89 0.94 3.95
C ILE A 156 13.91 1.14 2.82
N TYR A 157 14.42 0.05 2.22
CA TYR A 157 15.35 0.18 1.09
C TYR A 157 14.73 0.98 -0.06
N GLY A 158 13.53 0.64 -0.49
CA GLY A 158 12.82 1.27 -1.61
C GLY A 158 12.00 2.50 -1.20
N ASP A 159 12.61 3.46 -0.53
CA ASP A 159 11.96 4.70 -0.09
C ASP A 159 12.12 5.86 -1.10
N THR A 160 13.17 5.85 -1.94
CA THR A 160 13.39 6.86 -2.97
C THR A 160 13.06 6.34 -4.37
N ILE A 161 12.82 7.24 -5.30
CA ILE A 161 12.54 6.91 -6.72
C ILE A 161 13.65 6.00 -7.28
N ALA A 162 14.90 6.38 -7.08
CA ALA A 162 16.04 5.61 -7.61
C ALA A 162 16.09 4.18 -7.05
N ARG A 163 15.80 4.00 -5.74
CA ARG A 163 15.82 2.67 -5.12
C ARG A 163 14.57 1.85 -5.47
N CYS A 164 13.40 2.47 -5.65
CA CYS A 164 12.24 1.77 -6.20
C CYS A 164 12.53 1.22 -7.62
N VAL A 165 13.12 2.04 -8.48
CA VAL A 165 13.51 1.63 -9.83
C VAL A 165 14.58 0.53 -9.80
N ASP A 166 15.56 0.65 -8.91
CA ASP A 166 16.59 -0.39 -8.73
C ASP A 166 15.98 -1.75 -8.38
N LEU A 167 15.02 -1.80 -7.43
CA LEU A 167 14.33 -3.04 -7.08
C LEU A 167 13.57 -3.63 -8.28
N LEU A 168 12.78 -2.81 -8.94
CA LEU A 168 11.92 -3.24 -10.05
C LEU A 168 12.75 -3.75 -11.25
N GLN A 169 13.82 -3.05 -11.60
CA GLN A 169 14.73 -3.46 -12.67
C GLN A 169 15.57 -4.68 -12.28
N SER A 170 16.07 -4.74 -11.05
CA SER A 170 16.93 -5.84 -10.61
C SER A 170 16.20 -7.16 -10.42
N CYS A 171 14.92 -7.11 -10.07
CA CYS A 171 14.08 -8.30 -9.96
C CYS A 171 13.46 -8.71 -11.30
N ASP A 172 13.07 -7.75 -12.16
CA ASP A 172 12.55 -7.92 -13.52
C ASP A 172 11.59 -9.11 -13.68
N ASP A 173 10.51 -9.10 -12.90
CA ASP A 173 9.52 -10.18 -12.88
C ASP A 173 8.10 -9.63 -12.98
N ALA A 174 7.27 -10.24 -13.82
CA ALA A 174 5.88 -9.83 -14.02
C ALA A 174 5.02 -9.94 -12.74
N HIS A 175 5.42 -10.77 -11.77
CA HIS A 175 4.74 -10.90 -10.48
C HIS A 175 5.24 -9.90 -9.42
N PHE A 176 6.18 -9.01 -9.78
CA PHE A 176 6.67 -7.96 -8.90
C PHE A 176 6.41 -6.60 -9.52
N GLN A 177 5.45 -5.86 -8.96
CA GLN A 177 4.91 -4.63 -9.51
C GLN A 177 4.96 -3.50 -8.47
N ALA A 178 4.77 -2.27 -8.91
CA ALA A 178 4.82 -1.09 -8.07
C ALA A 178 3.44 -0.65 -7.58
N ILE A 179 3.40 -0.21 -6.32
CA ILE A 179 2.41 0.73 -5.80
C ILE A 179 3.03 2.12 -5.86
N LEU A 180 2.29 3.11 -6.33
CA LEU A 180 2.64 4.51 -6.17
C LEU A 180 1.89 5.07 -4.96
N ASP A 181 2.62 5.43 -3.90
CA ASP A 181 2.10 6.28 -2.81
C ASP A 181 2.75 7.67 -2.92
N PRO A 182 2.03 8.69 -3.37
CA PRO A 182 2.57 10.02 -3.55
C PRO A 182 3.04 10.69 -2.26
N ALA A 183 2.29 10.52 -1.16
CA ALA A 183 2.63 11.15 0.11
C ALA A 183 3.92 10.57 0.71
N ASN A 184 4.14 9.27 0.58
CA ASN A 184 5.36 8.63 1.07
C ASN A 184 6.61 9.15 0.34
N PHE A 185 6.53 9.48 -0.95
CA PHE A 185 7.63 10.14 -1.68
C PHE A 185 7.89 11.55 -1.16
N ILE A 186 6.83 12.34 -0.86
CA ILE A 186 7.00 13.68 -0.27
C ILE A 186 7.72 13.59 1.08
N GLN A 187 7.38 12.61 1.92
CA GLN A 187 7.97 12.43 3.24
C GLN A 187 9.47 12.14 3.21
N VAL A 188 10.00 11.69 2.07
CA VAL A 188 11.45 11.47 1.86
C VAL A 188 12.07 12.50 0.90
N GLY A 189 11.37 13.63 0.69
CA GLY A 189 11.87 14.75 -0.12
C GLY A 189 11.93 14.48 -1.62
N GLN A 190 11.11 13.54 -2.12
CA GLN A 190 11.01 13.22 -3.55
C GLN A 190 9.74 13.81 -4.17
N THR A 191 9.77 14.09 -5.47
CA THR A 191 8.61 14.60 -6.23
C THR A 191 7.78 13.43 -6.75
N PRO A 192 6.53 13.22 -6.27
CA PRO A 192 5.73 12.08 -6.72
C PRO A 192 5.27 12.20 -8.17
N TYR A 193 4.90 13.41 -8.62
CA TYR A 193 4.54 13.70 -10.00
C TYR A 193 5.22 14.99 -10.47
N PRO A 194 5.87 14.98 -11.65
CA PRO A 194 5.93 13.85 -12.59
C PRO A 194 7.00 12.79 -12.25
N ASP A 195 7.99 13.08 -11.41
CA ASP A 195 9.26 12.35 -11.36
C ASP A 195 9.09 10.87 -10.98
N ALA A 196 8.45 10.57 -9.84
CA ALA A 196 8.26 9.18 -9.42
C ALA A 196 7.34 8.42 -10.38
N TYR A 197 6.23 9.03 -10.79
CA TYR A 197 5.29 8.40 -11.71
C TYR A 197 5.99 7.97 -13.01
N GLU A 198 6.69 8.88 -13.68
CA GLU A 198 7.37 8.58 -14.96
C GLU A 198 8.46 7.50 -14.78
N ALA A 199 9.14 7.48 -13.64
CA ALA A 199 10.18 6.51 -13.37
C ALA A 199 9.66 5.09 -13.13
N ILE A 200 8.54 4.94 -12.38
CA ILE A 200 8.00 3.62 -12.01
C ILE A 200 6.85 3.16 -12.90
N ARG A 201 6.34 4.01 -13.79
CA ARG A 201 5.19 3.73 -14.67
C ARG A 201 5.24 2.39 -15.39
N PRO A 202 6.38 1.87 -15.89
CA PRO A 202 6.43 0.58 -16.57
C PRO A 202 5.98 -0.61 -15.69
N TRP A 203 6.07 -0.46 -14.37
CA TRP A 203 5.70 -1.48 -13.38
C TRP A 203 4.48 -1.11 -12.55
N LEU A 204 3.87 0.06 -12.80
CA LEU A 204 2.77 0.58 -11.98
C LEU A 204 1.52 -0.28 -12.14
N ARG A 205 1.05 -0.87 -11.05
CA ARG A 205 -0.16 -1.68 -10.99
C ARG A 205 -1.22 -1.12 -10.02
N TYR A 206 -0.80 -0.33 -9.05
CA TYR A 206 -1.64 0.09 -7.94
C TYR A 206 -1.29 1.51 -7.50
N VAL A 207 -2.27 2.27 -7.02
CA VAL A 207 -2.04 3.64 -6.53
C VAL A 207 -2.71 3.79 -5.18
N HIS A 208 -1.95 4.18 -4.16
CA HIS A 208 -2.48 4.62 -2.87
C HIS A 208 -2.84 6.10 -2.94
N VAL A 209 -4.08 6.41 -2.54
CA VAL A 209 -4.59 7.78 -2.55
C VAL A 209 -4.32 8.40 -1.18
N LYS A 210 -3.18 9.05 -1.11
CA LYS A 210 -2.68 9.78 0.06
C LYS A 210 -1.96 11.04 -0.41
N ASP A 211 -2.13 12.16 0.28
CA ASP A 211 -1.50 13.43 -0.07
C ASP A 211 -0.80 14.03 1.14
N ALA A 212 0.23 14.82 0.90
CA ALA A 212 0.99 15.46 1.96
C ALA A 212 1.40 16.89 1.59
N ARG A 213 1.62 17.71 2.62
CA ARG A 213 2.27 19.02 2.50
C ARG A 213 3.78 18.86 2.37
N PRO A 214 4.51 19.94 2.02
CA PRO A 214 5.97 19.91 1.91
C PRO A 214 6.71 19.48 3.18
N ASP A 215 6.09 19.65 4.35
CA ASP A 215 6.62 19.24 5.64
C ASP A 215 6.37 17.74 5.96
N GLY A 216 5.74 17.01 5.04
CA GLY A 216 5.39 15.60 5.18
C GLY A 216 4.10 15.34 5.96
N SER A 217 3.40 16.38 6.44
CA SER A 217 2.12 16.21 7.12
C SER A 217 1.04 15.78 6.13
N VAL A 218 0.32 14.71 6.46
CA VAL A 218 -0.71 14.13 5.59
C VAL A 218 -1.97 15.01 5.60
N VAL A 219 -2.58 15.16 4.43
CA VAL A 219 -3.78 15.97 4.19
C VAL A 219 -4.74 15.23 3.27
N VAL A 220 -5.95 15.76 3.13
CA VAL A 220 -6.92 15.22 2.16
C VAL A 220 -6.34 15.35 0.75
N VAL A 221 -6.60 14.36 -0.07
CA VAL A 221 -6.19 14.33 -1.48
C VAL A 221 -6.57 15.61 -2.21
N GLY A 222 -5.58 16.24 -2.85
CA GLY A 222 -5.70 17.53 -3.52
C GLY A 222 -5.43 18.77 -2.64
N GLU A 223 -5.23 18.60 -1.33
CA GLU A 223 -4.84 19.70 -0.42
C GLU A 223 -3.32 19.78 -0.19
N GLY A 224 -2.57 18.81 -0.73
CA GLY A 224 -1.11 18.70 -0.62
C GLY A 224 -0.36 19.11 -1.88
N VAL A 225 0.85 18.58 -2.03
CA VAL A 225 1.75 18.90 -3.15
C VAL A 225 2.04 17.68 -4.05
N SER A 226 1.17 16.66 -4.02
CA SER A 226 1.32 15.47 -4.87
C SER A 226 0.89 15.69 -6.33
N HIS A 227 0.34 16.85 -6.68
CA HIS A 227 -0.19 17.17 -8.01
C HIS A 227 -1.27 16.18 -8.48
N TRP A 228 -2.21 15.84 -7.59
CA TRP A 228 -3.25 14.84 -7.85
C TRP A 228 -4.08 15.07 -9.12
N PRO A 229 -4.54 16.31 -9.44
CA PRO A 229 -5.28 16.54 -10.68
C PRO A 229 -4.48 16.14 -11.93
N GLU A 230 -3.20 16.52 -11.99
CA GLU A 230 -2.31 16.22 -13.11
C GLU A 230 -1.95 14.73 -13.16
N LEU A 231 -1.69 14.11 -11.99
CA LEU A 231 -1.43 12.68 -11.88
C LEU A 231 -2.63 11.85 -12.38
N LEU A 232 -3.84 12.18 -11.96
CA LEU A 232 -5.05 11.49 -12.41
C LEU A 232 -5.29 11.67 -13.92
N GLN A 233 -5.06 12.87 -14.46
CA GLN A 233 -5.14 13.12 -15.91
C GLN A 233 -4.14 12.24 -16.67
N ARG A 234 -2.93 12.12 -16.14
CA ARG A 234 -1.88 11.32 -16.77
C ARG A 234 -2.19 9.82 -16.67
N LEU A 235 -2.61 9.31 -15.52
CA LEU A 235 -3.05 7.92 -15.35
C LEU A 235 -4.14 7.56 -16.35
N ARG A 236 -5.13 8.45 -16.52
CA ARG A 236 -6.21 8.27 -17.50
C ARG A 236 -5.69 8.25 -18.93
N ALA A 237 -4.81 9.17 -19.29
CA ALA A 237 -4.22 9.26 -20.63
C ALA A 237 -3.38 8.03 -20.99
N ASP A 238 -2.71 7.45 -19.99
CA ASP A 238 -1.92 6.23 -20.14
C ASP A 238 -2.76 4.93 -20.09
N GLY A 239 -4.10 5.05 -19.94
CA GLY A 239 -5.01 3.91 -19.94
C GLY A 239 -4.98 3.09 -18.65
N TYR A 240 -4.60 3.68 -17.52
CA TYR A 240 -4.59 2.99 -16.24
C TYR A 240 -5.98 2.42 -15.89
N ASP A 241 -6.05 1.14 -15.54
CA ASP A 241 -7.26 0.40 -15.21
C ASP A 241 -7.19 -0.36 -13.86
N GLY A 242 -6.19 -0.02 -13.05
CA GLY A 242 -5.94 -0.59 -11.74
C GLY A 242 -6.86 -0.05 -10.64
N PHE A 243 -6.37 -0.12 -9.41
CA PHE A 243 -7.04 0.41 -8.22
C PHE A 243 -6.50 1.78 -7.82
N LEU A 244 -7.40 2.66 -7.39
CA LEU A 244 -7.10 3.82 -6.58
C LEU A 244 -7.58 3.51 -5.16
N SER A 245 -6.65 3.26 -4.25
CA SER A 245 -6.93 2.83 -2.89
C SER A 245 -6.77 3.96 -1.90
N LEU A 246 -7.83 4.30 -1.19
CA LEU A 246 -7.83 5.33 -0.16
C LEU A 246 -7.05 4.87 1.07
N GLU A 247 -5.98 5.58 1.40
CA GLU A 247 -5.19 5.43 2.62
C GLU A 247 -4.96 6.80 3.28
N PRO A 248 -6.01 7.46 3.75
CA PRO A 248 -5.97 8.90 4.06
C PRO A 248 -5.11 9.29 5.26
N HIS A 249 -4.88 8.44 6.25
CA HIS A 249 -4.04 8.72 7.45
C HIS A 249 -4.27 10.12 8.09
N LEU A 250 -5.53 10.58 8.15
CA LEU A 250 -5.87 11.97 8.52
C LEU A 250 -6.01 12.21 10.02
N ALA A 251 -5.99 11.16 10.85
CA ALA A 251 -6.07 11.33 12.29
C ALA A 251 -4.76 11.90 12.84
N LEU A 252 -4.88 12.80 13.82
CA LEU A 252 -3.71 13.28 14.57
C LEU A 252 -3.06 12.11 15.30
N ALA A 253 -1.73 12.03 15.19
CA ALA A 253 -0.92 11.02 15.89
C ALA A 253 -1.31 10.97 17.39
N GLY A 254 -1.77 9.80 17.83
CA GLY A 254 -2.17 9.56 19.22
C GLY A 254 -3.68 9.48 19.47
N GLN A 255 -4.57 9.97 18.58
CA GLN A 255 -6.00 9.82 18.75
C GLN A 255 -6.54 8.45 18.32
N TYR A 256 -6.01 7.88 17.20
CA TYR A 256 -6.53 6.64 16.60
C TYR A 256 -5.43 5.73 16.06
N GLN A 257 -4.19 5.80 16.54
CA GLN A 257 -3.07 4.93 16.08
C GLN A 257 -2.94 4.81 14.55
N GLY A 258 -3.20 5.89 13.82
CA GLY A 258 -3.15 5.95 12.36
C GLY A 258 -4.50 5.84 11.66
N PHE A 259 -5.60 5.64 12.38
CA PHE A 259 -6.94 5.63 11.79
C PHE A 259 -7.44 7.04 11.49
N SER A 260 -8.16 7.18 10.38
CA SER A 260 -8.81 8.44 10.01
C SER A 260 -10.17 8.62 10.69
N GLY A 261 -10.85 7.52 11.01
CA GLY A 261 -12.24 7.51 11.45
C GLY A 261 -13.23 7.75 10.29
N PRO A 262 -14.53 7.50 10.51
CA PRO A 262 -15.51 7.50 9.43
C PRO A 262 -15.70 8.86 8.75
N ASP A 263 -15.65 9.96 9.50
CA ASP A 263 -15.88 11.30 8.93
C ASP A 263 -14.71 11.79 8.08
N LEU A 264 -13.47 11.59 8.53
CA LEU A 264 -12.29 11.96 7.75
C LEU A 264 -12.12 11.04 6.54
N PHE A 265 -12.43 9.76 6.69
CA PHE A 265 -12.47 8.82 5.57
C PHE A 265 -13.47 9.29 4.49
N ARG A 266 -14.70 9.61 4.90
CA ARG A 266 -15.73 10.14 3.98
C ARG A 266 -15.25 11.37 3.24
N ARG A 267 -14.63 12.31 3.96
CA ARG A 267 -14.06 13.53 3.36
C ARG A 267 -13.01 13.20 2.29
N ALA A 268 -12.10 12.25 2.58
CA ALA A 268 -11.07 11.83 1.61
C ALA A 268 -11.69 11.13 0.39
N SER A 269 -12.66 10.24 0.61
CA SER A 269 -13.38 9.54 -0.44
C SER A 269 -14.09 10.52 -1.38
N GLN A 270 -14.83 11.46 -0.82
CA GLN A 270 -15.57 12.46 -1.60
C GLN A 270 -14.65 13.39 -2.37
N ALA A 271 -13.51 13.77 -1.81
CA ALA A 271 -12.53 14.59 -2.53
C ALA A 271 -11.98 13.87 -3.78
N LEU A 272 -11.60 12.59 -3.67
CA LEU A 272 -11.19 11.78 -4.82
C LEU A 272 -12.31 11.65 -5.85
N GLN A 273 -13.51 11.27 -5.40
CA GLN A 273 -14.64 11.09 -6.31
C GLN A 273 -15.02 12.36 -7.07
N GLN A 274 -14.96 13.52 -6.41
CA GLN A 274 -15.19 14.83 -7.07
C GLN A 274 -14.16 15.11 -8.17
N MET A 275 -12.86 14.81 -7.95
CA MET A 275 -11.84 14.95 -8.98
C MET A 275 -12.10 14.04 -10.17
N LEU A 276 -12.44 12.76 -9.92
CA LEU A 276 -12.74 11.80 -10.97
C LEU A 276 -13.99 12.23 -11.79
N GLN A 277 -15.04 12.69 -11.11
CA GLN A 277 -16.25 13.20 -11.75
C GLN A 277 -15.99 14.45 -12.60
N ALA A 278 -15.18 15.40 -12.07
CA ALA A 278 -14.81 16.62 -12.80
C ALA A 278 -14.06 16.31 -14.10
N MET A 279 -13.31 15.19 -14.14
CA MET A 279 -12.62 14.71 -15.34
C MET A 279 -13.50 13.80 -16.22
N GLY A 280 -14.70 13.42 -15.79
CA GLY A 280 -15.52 12.41 -16.47
C GLY A 280 -14.81 11.07 -16.55
N TRP A 281 -14.09 10.66 -15.49
CA TRP A 281 -13.44 9.35 -15.43
C TRP A 281 -14.29 8.38 -14.62
N GLU A 282 -14.90 7.42 -15.31
CA GLU A 282 -15.77 6.41 -14.71
C GLU A 282 -14.96 5.44 -13.84
N TYR A 283 -15.54 5.06 -12.70
CA TYR A 283 -14.97 4.13 -11.74
C TYR A 283 -16.04 3.19 -11.17
N ALA A 284 -15.62 2.04 -10.66
CA ALA A 284 -16.44 1.05 -9.96
C ALA A 284 -15.96 0.87 -8.51
#